data_a8880cc830d376df30b3b03e31dd99d8
#
_entry.id   a8880cc830d376df30b3b03e31dd99d8
#
_cell.length_a   1.000
_cell.length_b   1.000
_cell.length_c   1.000
_cell.angle_alpha   90.00
_cell.angle_beta   90.00
_cell.angle_gamma   90.00
#
_symmetry.space_group_name_H-M   'P 1'
#
loop_
_entity.id
_entity.type
_entity.pdbx_description
1 polymer ?
#
loop_
_entity_poly.entity_id
_entity_poly.type
_entity_poly.pdbx_seq_one_letter_code
_entity_poly.pdbx_strand_id
1 'polypeptide(L)'
;MASDRGPSVLVTGASSGIGAATADLLASRGFQVFGTSRNPERATQRAPHIAWLAMDVRDDASVREGVKRALDRSGRLDALVCNAGYGIFGSIEEVPLSTAREQFETNWFGTLRVLREAMPALRSAPSARIAIVGSLAGRAPIPFQAHYSASKAALDSLALALHNELFATRVRVSLIEPGDIRTAFNDATDFDLVRDSHYGERAARSRQVIERSLARAPGPEIVARAILRALTTRNPRIRYTVGREARLVSFAKRWLPERLGLRLIRRHFGV
;
A
#
# COMPACT_ATOMS: atom_id res chain seq x y z
N MET A 1 -8.71 -34.65 2.46
CA MET A 1 -9.54 -33.85 3.38
C MET A 1 -9.26 -32.39 3.09
N ALA A 2 -10.17 -31.65 2.43
CA ALA A 2 -10.06 -30.20 2.30
C ALA A 2 -10.19 -29.62 3.71
N SER A 3 -9.17 -28.88 4.17
CA SER A 3 -9.17 -28.32 5.52
C SER A 3 -10.35 -27.37 5.68
N ASP A 4 -11.08 -27.52 6.76
CA ASP A 4 -12.18 -26.65 7.26
C ASP A 4 -11.70 -25.21 7.60
N ARG A 5 -10.50 -24.85 7.12
CA ARG A 5 -9.88 -23.56 7.32
C ARG A 5 -10.26 -22.63 6.17
N GLY A 6 -10.74 -21.46 6.50
CA GLY A 6 -11.09 -20.42 5.54
C GLY A 6 -9.94 -20.06 4.57
N PRO A 7 -10.17 -19.16 3.59
CA PRO A 7 -9.16 -18.80 2.61
C PRO A 7 -7.93 -18.16 3.26
N SER A 8 -6.73 -18.50 2.77
CA SER A 8 -5.46 -18.02 3.29
C SER A 8 -5.04 -16.70 2.63
N VAL A 9 -4.50 -15.77 3.41
CA VAL A 9 -4.03 -14.47 2.92
C VAL A 9 -2.71 -14.05 3.56
N LEU A 10 -1.78 -13.59 2.74
CA LEU A 10 -0.54 -12.95 3.18
C LEU A 10 -0.71 -11.43 3.10
N VAL A 11 -0.44 -10.73 4.21
CA VAL A 11 -0.54 -9.25 4.30
C VAL A 11 0.82 -8.67 4.67
N THR A 12 1.44 -7.92 3.76
CA THR A 12 2.74 -7.28 4.05
C THR A 12 2.56 -5.98 4.84
N GLY A 13 3.49 -5.72 5.78
CA GLY A 13 3.41 -4.53 6.63
C GLY A 13 2.16 -4.51 7.52
N ALA A 14 1.76 -5.68 8.04
CA ALA A 14 0.54 -5.85 8.81
C ALA A 14 0.61 -5.33 10.26
N SER A 15 1.76 -4.83 10.73
CA SER A 15 1.96 -4.42 12.12
C SER A 15 1.34 -3.06 12.50
N SER A 16 0.95 -2.25 11.52
CA SER A 16 0.38 -0.92 11.77
C SER A 16 -0.54 -0.45 10.63
N GLY A 17 -1.27 0.62 10.87
CA GLY A 17 -2.03 1.36 9.87
C GLY A 17 -3.01 0.52 9.06
N ILE A 18 -2.98 0.70 7.75
CA ILE A 18 -3.87 -0.01 6.79
C ILE A 18 -3.65 -1.52 6.87
N GLY A 19 -2.38 -1.96 6.97
CA GLY A 19 -2.05 -3.39 7.05
C GLY A 19 -2.66 -4.06 8.28
N ALA A 20 -2.54 -3.44 9.46
CA ALA A 20 -3.12 -3.95 10.70
C ALA A 20 -4.65 -4.03 10.63
N ALA A 21 -5.30 -2.93 10.26
CA ALA A 21 -6.77 -2.91 10.11
C ALA A 21 -7.27 -3.93 9.07
N THR A 22 -6.47 -4.18 8.02
CA THR A 22 -6.79 -5.19 7.01
C THR A 22 -6.66 -6.60 7.58
N ALA A 23 -5.56 -6.88 8.28
CA ALA A 23 -5.31 -8.19 8.88
C ALA A 23 -6.42 -8.54 9.90
N ASP A 24 -6.76 -7.61 10.79
CA ASP A 24 -7.84 -7.79 11.77
C ASP A 24 -9.20 -8.02 11.11
N LEU A 25 -9.55 -7.21 10.11
CA LEU A 25 -10.82 -7.35 9.39
C LEU A 25 -10.89 -8.70 8.66
N LEU A 26 -9.82 -9.12 7.98
CA LEU A 26 -9.80 -10.39 7.26
C LEU A 26 -9.90 -11.58 8.22
N ALA A 27 -9.20 -11.54 9.36
CA ALA A 27 -9.30 -12.57 10.39
C ALA A 27 -10.72 -12.67 10.96
N SER A 28 -11.37 -11.54 11.25
CA SER A 28 -12.77 -11.52 11.71
C SER A 28 -13.78 -12.04 10.68
N ARG A 29 -13.37 -12.16 9.42
CA ARG A 29 -14.16 -12.71 8.31
C ARG A 29 -13.78 -14.15 7.94
N GLY A 30 -13.05 -14.82 8.82
CA GLY A 30 -12.70 -16.23 8.67
C GLY A 30 -11.52 -16.52 7.76
N PHE A 31 -10.73 -15.52 7.36
CA PHE A 31 -9.48 -15.76 6.65
C PHE A 31 -8.41 -16.30 7.61
N GLN A 32 -7.60 -17.22 7.12
CA GLN A 32 -6.33 -17.55 7.76
C GLN A 32 -5.31 -16.47 7.39
N VAL A 33 -5.04 -15.53 8.29
CA VAL A 33 -4.20 -14.36 8.01
C VAL A 33 -2.75 -14.60 8.43
N PHE A 34 -1.83 -14.45 7.49
CA PHE A 34 -0.39 -14.36 7.72
C PHE A 34 0.02 -12.89 7.62
N GLY A 35 0.21 -12.26 8.77
CA GLY A 35 0.67 -10.88 8.86
C GLY A 35 2.20 -10.82 8.88
N THR A 36 2.82 -9.95 8.07
CA THR A 36 4.27 -9.80 8.12
C THR A 36 4.71 -8.52 8.77
N SER A 37 5.82 -8.61 9.51
CA SER A 37 6.50 -7.51 10.17
C SER A 37 8.00 -7.80 10.24
N ARG A 38 8.84 -6.76 10.25
CA ARG A 38 10.27 -6.88 10.59
C ARG A 38 10.49 -7.29 12.04
N ASN A 39 9.54 -6.98 12.91
CA ASN A 39 9.53 -7.34 14.32
C ASN A 39 8.19 -8.03 14.68
N PRO A 40 8.04 -9.33 14.39
CA PRO A 40 6.80 -10.06 14.62
C PRO A 40 6.44 -10.21 16.10
N GLU A 41 7.41 -10.21 17.02
CA GLU A 41 7.15 -10.37 18.45
C GLU A 41 6.28 -9.23 18.99
N ARG A 42 6.64 -7.97 18.68
CA ARG A 42 5.81 -6.82 19.04
C ARG A 42 4.42 -6.86 18.42
N ALA A 43 4.32 -7.36 17.20
CA ALA A 43 3.05 -7.48 16.51
C ALA A 43 2.17 -8.58 17.14
N THR A 44 2.74 -9.70 17.54
CA THR A 44 2.04 -10.81 18.22
C THR A 44 1.38 -10.37 19.50
N GLN A 45 2.04 -9.56 20.32
CA GLN A 45 1.47 -9.03 21.56
C GLN A 45 0.19 -8.21 21.33
N ARG A 46 0.07 -7.51 20.18
CA ARG A 46 -1.08 -6.67 19.84
C ARG A 46 -2.23 -7.42 19.20
N ALA A 47 -1.93 -8.45 18.40
CA ALA A 47 -2.91 -9.21 17.63
C ALA A 47 -2.55 -10.71 17.61
N PRO A 48 -2.79 -11.43 18.72
CA PRO A 48 -2.41 -12.84 18.84
C PRO A 48 -3.21 -13.78 17.92
N HIS A 49 -4.32 -13.31 17.37
CA HIS A 49 -5.15 -14.05 16.41
C HIS A 49 -4.60 -14.04 14.97
N ILE A 50 -3.53 -13.28 14.72
CA ILE A 50 -2.83 -13.24 13.44
C ILE A 50 -1.62 -14.17 13.49
N ALA A 51 -1.41 -14.96 12.44
CA ALA A 51 -0.20 -15.75 12.28
C ALA A 51 0.96 -14.85 11.81
N TRP A 52 1.79 -14.40 12.74
CA TRP A 52 2.88 -13.47 12.43
C TRP A 52 4.09 -14.19 11.83
N LEU A 53 4.67 -13.54 10.81
CA LEU A 53 5.88 -13.97 10.12
C LEU A 53 6.89 -12.83 10.06
N ALA A 54 8.15 -13.13 10.36
CA ALA A 54 9.25 -12.19 10.10
C ALA A 54 9.43 -12.02 8.60
N MET A 55 9.41 -10.78 8.11
CA MET A 55 9.68 -10.47 6.71
C MET A 55 10.12 -9.00 6.56
N ASP A 56 11.31 -8.79 6.03
CA ASP A 56 11.72 -7.52 5.43
C ASP A 56 11.54 -7.63 3.91
N VAL A 57 10.66 -6.81 3.34
CA VAL A 57 10.36 -6.82 1.91
C VAL A 57 11.54 -6.34 1.05
N ARG A 58 12.59 -5.77 1.66
CA ARG A 58 13.81 -5.31 0.98
C ARG A 58 14.83 -6.44 0.79
N ASP A 59 14.62 -7.59 1.42
CA ASP A 59 15.53 -8.73 1.40
C ASP A 59 14.89 -9.95 0.73
N ASP A 60 15.54 -10.44 -0.33
CA ASP A 60 15.02 -11.55 -1.14
C ASP A 60 14.89 -12.86 -0.34
N ALA A 61 15.87 -13.14 0.55
CA ALA A 61 15.87 -14.36 1.36
C ALA A 61 14.75 -14.30 2.43
N SER A 62 14.56 -13.12 3.05
CA SER A 62 13.50 -12.88 4.01
C SER A 62 12.11 -13.04 3.38
N VAL A 63 11.92 -12.51 2.17
CA VAL A 63 10.65 -12.65 1.43
C VAL A 63 10.38 -14.11 1.08
N ARG A 64 11.37 -14.81 0.54
CA ARG A 64 11.26 -16.24 0.19
C ARG A 64 10.87 -17.09 1.40
N GLU A 65 11.58 -16.91 2.50
CA GLU A 65 11.30 -17.65 3.74
C GLU A 65 9.92 -17.32 4.31
N GLY A 66 9.51 -16.04 4.30
CA GLY A 66 8.19 -15.63 4.77
C GLY A 66 7.05 -16.22 3.94
N VAL A 67 7.16 -16.21 2.61
CA VAL A 67 6.16 -16.84 1.72
C VAL A 67 6.15 -18.34 1.91
N LYS A 68 7.32 -18.99 1.99
CA LYS A 68 7.44 -20.42 2.28
C LYS A 68 6.74 -20.80 3.58
N ARG A 69 6.99 -20.09 4.67
CA ARG A 69 6.34 -20.35 5.97
C ARG A 69 4.82 -20.17 5.94
N ALA A 70 4.32 -19.21 5.17
CA ALA A 70 2.88 -19.05 4.97
C ALA A 70 2.31 -20.29 4.27
N LEU A 71 2.96 -20.77 3.21
CA LEU A 71 2.55 -21.95 2.46
C LEU A 71 2.64 -23.25 3.27
N ASP A 72 3.74 -23.44 4.02
CA ASP A 72 3.91 -24.64 4.88
C ASP A 72 2.78 -24.76 5.93
N ARG A 73 2.26 -23.62 6.42
CA ARG A 73 1.19 -23.58 7.43
C ARG A 73 -0.22 -23.65 6.84
N SER A 74 -0.43 -23.14 5.65
CA SER A 74 -1.76 -23.08 5.02
C SER A 74 -2.01 -24.15 3.97
N GLY A 75 -0.96 -24.70 3.38
CA GLY A 75 -1.02 -25.60 2.22
C GLY A 75 -1.33 -24.89 0.89
N ARG A 76 -1.79 -23.64 0.91
CA ARG A 76 -2.10 -22.85 -0.29
C ARG A 76 -2.10 -21.35 0.04
N LEU A 77 -2.09 -20.50 -0.98
CA LEU A 77 -2.25 -19.06 -0.83
C LEU A 77 -3.39 -18.58 -1.75
N ASP A 78 -4.49 -18.13 -1.15
CA ASP A 78 -5.69 -17.69 -1.88
C ASP A 78 -5.67 -16.18 -2.13
N ALA A 79 -4.96 -15.41 -1.29
CA ALA A 79 -4.87 -13.97 -1.45
C ALA A 79 -3.52 -13.39 -1.00
N LEU A 80 -3.16 -12.25 -1.61
CA LEU A 80 -2.00 -11.46 -1.27
C LEU A 80 -2.39 -9.99 -1.15
N VAL A 81 -1.95 -9.33 -0.07
CA VAL A 81 -2.07 -7.88 0.12
C VAL A 81 -0.67 -7.27 0.21
N CYS A 82 -0.24 -6.61 -0.87
CA CYS A 82 1.00 -5.84 -0.92
C CYS A 82 0.74 -4.45 -0.33
N ASN A 83 1.00 -4.28 0.96
CA ASN A 83 0.72 -3.04 1.68
C ASN A 83 1.99 -2.38 2.25
N ALA A 84 3.07 -3.11 2.49
CA ALA A 84 4.30 -2.55 3.04
C ALA A 84 4.80 -1.33 2.25
N GLY A 85 5.10 -0.25 2.95
CA GLY A 85 5.57 1.00 2.35
C GLY A 85 5.60 2.14 3.36
N TYR A 86 6.31 3.22 3.01
CA TYR A 86 6.40 4.45 3.80
C TYR A 86 6.55 5.66 2.90
N GLY A 87 6.41 6.87 3.47
CA GLY A 87 6.56 8.15 2.79
C GLY A 87 7.80 8.91 3.26
N ILE A 88 8.33 9.78 2.39
CA ILE A 88 9.30 10.80 2.73
C ILE A 88 8.77 12.15 2.26
N PHE A 89 9.16 13.21 2.96
CA PHE A 89 8.81 14.59 2.66
C PHE A 89 10.08 15.42 2.51
N GLY A 90 10.23 16.11 1.39
CA GLY A 90 11.36 16.96 1.09
C GLY A 90 11.39 17.37 -0.38
N SER A 91 12.13 18.40 -0.71
CA SER A 91 12.34 18.81 -2.10
C SER A 91 13.21 17.80 -2.86
N ILE A 92 13.12 17.83 -4.18
CA ILE A 92 13.92 16.92 -5.03
C ILE A 92 15.42 17.08 -4.80
N GLU A 93 15.88 18.32 -4.56
CA GLU A 93 17.31 18.62 -4.43
C GLU A 93 17.86 18.38 -3.02
N GLU A 94 16.99 18.35 -1.99
CA GLU A 94 17.42 18.21 -0.59
C GLU A 94 17.36 16.76 -0.09
N VAL A 95 16.42 15.97 -0.62
CA VAL A 95 16.31 14.56 -0.24
C VAL A 95 17.51 13.79 -0.76
N PRO A 96 18.32 13.17 0.11
CA PRO A 96 19.44 12.34 -0.33
C PRO A 96 18.99 11.25 -1.28
N LEU A 97 19.77 11.01 -2.34
CA LEU A 97 19.44 9.97 -3.32
C LEU A 97 19.39 8.56 -2.69
N SER A 98 20.17 8.31 -1.63
CA SER A 98 20.10 7.08 -0.83
C SER A 98 18.71 6.89 -0.21
N THR A 99 18.16 7.92 0.43
CA THR A 99 16.82 7.92 1.04
C THR A 99 15.73 7.67 -0.01
N ALA A 100 15.84 8.32 -1.18
CA ALA A 100 14.92 8.08 -2.29
C ALA A 100 15.00 6.61 -2.79
N ARG A 101 16.20 6.05 -2.89
CA ARG A 101 16.41 4.63 -3.26
C ARG A 101 15.79 3.69 -2.22
N GLU A 102 16.00 3.92 -0.94
CA GLU A 102 15.42 3.11 0.14
C GLU A 102 13.89 3.11 0.12
N GLN A 103 13.28 4.24 -0.21
CA GLN A 103 11.83 4.31 -0.38
C GLN A 103 11.35 3.46 -1.55
N PHE A 104 12.02 3.53 -2.70
CA PHE A 104 11.71 2.68 -3.84
C PHE A 104 11.99 1.20 -3.54
N GLU A 105 13.08 0.91 -2.82
CA GLU A 105 13.44 -0.43 -2.38
C GLU A 105 12.32 -1.08 -1.55
N THR A 106 11.70 -0.30 -0.67
CA THR A 106 10.57 -0.79 0.13
C THR A 106 9.26 -0.81 -0.67
N ASN A 107 8.87 0.34 -1.26
CA ASN A 107 7.52 0.52 -1.81
C ASN A 107 7.32 -0.27 -3.11
N TRP A 108 8.32 -0.26 -4.00
CA TRP A 108 8.20 -0.84 -5.33
C TRP A 108 8.93 -2.18 -5.45
N PHE A 109 10.25 -2.23 -5.19
CA PHE A 109 11.01 -3.47 -5.28
C PHE A 109 10.53 -4.51 -4.25
N GLY A 110 10.18 -4.08 -3.03
CA GLY A 110 9.59 -4.94 -2.02
C GLY A 110 8.28 -5.55 -2.47
N THR A 111 7.39 -4.76 -3.07
CA THR A 111 6.16 -5.27 -3.67
C THR A 111 6.45 -6.27 -4.79
N LEU A 112 7.41 -5.96 -5.67
CA LEU A 112 7.80 -6.84 -6.78
C LEU A 112 8.37 -8.18 -6.29
N ARG A 113 9.24 -8.18 -5.25
CA ARG A 113 9.77 -9.40 -4.64
C ARG A 113 8.67 -10.31 -4.12
N VAL A 114 7.77 -9.74 -3.32
CA VAL A 114 6.66 -10.50 -2.74
C VAL A 114 5.74 -11.06 -3.82
N LEU A 115 5.43 -10.29 -4.87
CA LEU A 115 4.64 -10.77 -6.01
C LEU A 115 5.34 -11.92 -6.73
N ARG A 116 6.62 -11.80 -7.04
CA ARG A 116 7.40 -12.85 -7.73
C ARG A 116 7.41 -14.14 -6.94
N GLU A 117 7.69 -14.07 -5.64
CA GLU A 117 7.78 -15.24 -4.78
C GLU A 117 6.42 -15.91 -4.54
N ALA A 118 5.35 -15.12 -4.36
CA ALA A 118 4.01 -15.65 -4.11
C ALA A 118 3.29 -16.13 -5.39
N MET A 119 3.68 -15.69 -6.56
CA MET A 119 2.95 -15.91 -7.82
C MET A 119 2.74 -17.40 -8.17
N PRO A 120 3.72 -18.30 -8.02
CA PRO A 120 3.51 -19.72 -8.29
C PRO A 120 2.36 -20.31 -7.47
N ALA A 121 2.31 -19.99 -6.17
CA ALA A 121 1.27 -20.46 -5.26
C ALA A 121 -0.11 -19.85 -5.60
N LEU A 122 -0.15 -18.54 -5.89
CA LEU A 122 -1.39 -17.88 -6.29
C LEU A 122 -1.96 -18.44 -7.59
N ARG A 123 -1.12 -18.81 -8.57
CA ARG A 123 -1.57 -19.42 -9.82
C ARG A 123 -2.10 -20.85 -9.61
N SER A 124 -1.58 -21.57 -8.62
CA SER A 124 -2.02 -22.93 -8.28
C SER A 124 -3.35 -22.95 -7.52
N ALA A 125 -3.74 -21.85 -6.91
CA ALA A 125 -5.01 -21.75 -6.19
C ALA A 125 -6.22 -21.78 -7.13
N PRO A 126 -7.35 -22.38 -6.72
CA PRO A 126 -8.57 -22.43 -7.53
C PRO A 126 -9.09 -21.04 -7.94
N SER A 127 -8.83 -20.04 -7.12
CA SER A 127 -9.16 -18.64 -7.37
C SER A 127 -8.30 -17.77 -6.46
N ALA A 128 -7.43 -16.97 -7.02
CA ALA A 128 -6.56 -16.09 -6.22
C ALA A 128 -6.86 -14.59 -6.42
N ARG A 129 -6.56 -13.81 -5.39
CA ARG A 129 -6.76 -12.36 -5.37
C ARG A 129 -5.50 -11.65 -4.92
N ILE A 130 -5.14 -10.59 -5.63
CA ILE A 130 -4.04 -9.70 -5.27
C ILE A 130 -4.58 -8.29 -5.07
N ALA A 131 -4.31 -7.70 -3.91
CA ALA A 131 -4.57 -6.30 -3.62
C ALA A 131 -3.23 -5.56 -3.46
N ILE A 132 -2.96 -4.59 -4.31
CA ILE A 132 -1.76 -3.73 -4.22
C ILE A 132 -2.19 -2.38 -3.65
N VAL A 133 -1.61 -1.97 -2.53
CA VAL A 133 -1.92 -0.68 -1.89
C VAL A 133 -1.06 0.42 -2.51
N GLY A 134 -1.67 1.11 -3.48
CA GLY A 134 -1.16 2.32 -4.10
C GLY A 134 -1.39 3.57 -3.25
N SER A 135 -1.70 4.67 -3.90
CA SER A 135 -2.13 5.95 -3.32
C SER A 135 -2.72 6.85 -4.40
N LEU A 136 -3.60 7.77 -4.03
CA LEU A 136 -4.01 8.87 -4.92
C LEU A 136 -2.80 9.70 -5.38
N ALA A 137 -1.75 9.80 -4.55
CA ALA A 137 -0.50 10.49 -4.87
C ALA A 137 0.21 9.94 -6.12
N GLY A 138 -0.01 8.67 -6.49
CA GLY A 138 0.49 8.09 -7.73
C GLY A 138 -0.14 8.71 -8.99
N ARG A 139 -1.31 9.33 -8.86
CA ARG A 139 -2.03 9.99 -9.96
C ARG A 139 -2.10 11.51 -9.81
N ALA A 140 -2.12 12.00 -8.59
CA ALA A 140 -2.12 13.43 -8.25
C ALA A 140 -0.90 13.72 -7.36
N PRO A 141 0.29 13.95 -7.95
CA PRO A 141 1.53 14.10 -7.21
C PRO A 141 1.46 15.24 -6.20
N ILE A 142 1.98 14.98 -4.99
CA ILE A 142 1.97 15.92 -3.87
C ILE A 142 3.28 16.71 -3.89
N PRO A 143 3.26 18.06 -3.82
CA PRO A 143 4.47 18.85 -3.65
C PRO A 143 5.29 18.39 -2.43
N PHE A 144 6.61 18.36 -2.55
CA PHE A 144 7.56 17.88 -1.54
C PHE A 144 7.42 16.38 -1.16
N GLN A 145 6.61 15.63 -1.92
CA GLN A 145 6.52 14.17 -1.86
C GLN A 145 6.72 13.53 -3.24
N ALA A 146 7.59 14.10 -4.06
CA ALA A 146 7.81 13.62 -5.44
C ALA A 146 8.28 12.16 -5.49
N HIS A 147 9.22 11.77 -4.62
CA HIS A 147 9.73 10.39 -4.55
C HIS A 147 8.63 9.40 -4.15
N TYR A 148 7.82 9.75 -3.14
CA TYR A 148 6.68 8.96 -2.73
C TYR A 148 5.65 8.83 -3.87
N SER A 149 5.27 9.97 -4.47
CA SER A 149 4.32 9.99 -5.58
C SER A 149 4.79 9.13 -6.76
N ALA A 150 6.09 9.22 -7.10
CA ALA A 150 6.70 8.41 -8.15
C ALA A 150 6.67 6.91 -7.81
N SER A 151 7.00 6.52 -6.57
CA SER A 151 6.93 5.12 -6.14
C SER A 151 5.50 4.55 -6.23
N LYS A 152 4.50 5.36 -5.90
CA LYS A 152 3.08 4.96 -5.99
C LYS A 152 2.55 4.97 -7.43
N ALA A 153 3.06 5.84 -8.30
CA ALA A 153 2.79 5.80 -9.74
C ALA A 153 3.38 4.53 -10.40
N ALA A 154 4.57 4.10 -9.96
CA ALA A 154 5.16 2.86 -10.40
C ALA A 154 4.30 1.64 -10.01
N LEU A 155 3.72 1.62 -8.79
CA LEU A 155 2.77 0.58 -8.37
C LEU A 155 1.46 0.62 -9.17
N ASP A 156 0.98 1.80 -9.56
CA ASP A 156 -0.20 1.95 -10.42
C ASP A 156 0.04 1.24 -11.77
N SER A 157 1.16 1.57 -12.41
CA SER A 157 1.57 0.95 -13.68
C SER A 157 1.75 -0.57 -13.56
N LEU A 158 2.45 -1.02 -12.50
CA LEU A 158 2.66 -2.44 -12.22
C LEU A 158 1.32 -3.20 -12.08
N ALA A 159 0.38 -2.66 -11.32
CA ALA A 159 -0.91 -3.30 -11.11
C ALA A 159 -1.72 -3.47 -12.40
N LEU A 160 -1.69 -2.45 -13.27
CA LEU A 160 -2.38 -2.48 -14.57
C LEU A 160 -1.71 -3.46 -15.54
N ALA A 161 -0.38 -3.49 -15.62
CA ALA A 161 0.36 -4.44 -16.43
C ALA A 161 0.08 -5.88 -15.97
N LEU A 162 0.23 -6.14 -14.67
CA LEU A 162 -0.02 -7.46 -14.08
C LEU A 162 -1.48 -7.93 -14.27
N HIS A 163 -2.44 -7.00 -14.23
CA HIS A 163 -3.84 -7.33 -14.54
C HIS A 163 -4.00 -7.89 -15.95
N ASN A 164 -3.31 -7.32 -16.94
CA ASN A 164 -3.34 -7.78 -18.31
C ASN A 164 -2.57 -9.10 -18.49
N GLU A 165 -1.41 -9.24 -17.87
CA GLU A 165 -0.61 -10.48 -17.91
C GLU A 165 -1.38 -11.68 -17.35
N LEU A 166 -2.20 -11.46 -16.32
CA LEU A 166 -2.96 -12.49 -15.63
C LEU A 166 -4.39 -12.68 -16.17
N PHE A 167 -4.78 -11.97 -17.24
CA PHE A 167 -6.15 -11.95 -17.76
C PHE A 167 -6.72 -13.35 -18.04
N ALA A 168 -5.94 -14.23 -18.65
CA ALA A 168 -6.33 -15.60 -18.97
C ALA A 168 -6.21 -16.59 -17.80
N THR A 169 -5.82 -16.11 -16.60
CA THR A 169 -5.64 -16.95 -15.42
C THR A 169 -6.82 -16.83 -14.45
N ARG A 170 -6.74 -17.55 -13.32
CA ARG A 170 -7.70 -17.44 -12.21
C ARG A 170 -7.30 -16.42 -11.16
N VAL A 171 -6.18 -15.73 -11.35
CA VAL A 171 -5.69 -14.67 -10.46
C VAL A 171 -6.31 -13.33 -10.87
N ARG A 172 -6.83 -12.57 -9.91
CA ARG A 172 -7.35 -11.22 -10.16
C ARG A 172 -6.57 -10.20 -9.35
N VAL A 173 -6.18 -9.13 -9.99
CA VAL A 173 -5.40 -8.03 -9.40
C VAL A 173 -6.30 -6.82 -9.21
N SER A 174 -6.18 -6.17 -8.05
CA SER A 174 -6.83 -4.90 -7.74
C SER A 174 -5.83 -3.93 -7.14
N LEU A 175 -5.84 -2.70 -7.63
CA LEU A 175 -5.15 -1.58 -7.05
C LEU A 175 -6.08 -0.88 -6.05
N ILE A 176 -5.63 -0.73 -4.82
CA ILE A 176 -6.32 0.04 -3.78
C ILE A 176 -5.65 1.40 -3.73
N GLU A 177 -6.41 2.46 -3.93
CA GLU A 177 -5.92 3.83 -4.08
C GLU A 177 -6.50 4.71 -2.97
N PRO A 178 -5.91 4.70 -1.77
CA PRO A 178 -6.32 5.58 -0.70
C PRO A 178 -6.00 7.05 -1.00
N GLY A 179 -6.88 7.97 -0.57
CA GLY A 179 -6.53 9.36 -0.30
C GLY A 179 -5.88 9.49 1.07
N ASP A 180 -6.14 10.60 1.76
CA ASP A 180 -5.64 10.81 3.12
C ASP A 180 -6.31 9.85 4.10
N ILE A 181 -5.50 9.14 4.86
CA ILE A 181 -5.90 8.16 5.87
C ILE A 181 -5.10 8.40 7.13
N ARG A 182 -5.77 8.53 8.26
CA ARG A 182 -5.11 8.71 9.56
C ARG A 182 -4.52 7.38 10.03
N THR A 183 -3.19 7.27 9.96
CA THR A 183 -2.44 6.08 10.35
C THR A 183 -1.06 6.48 10.89
N ALA A 184 -0.41 5.56 11.59
CA ALA A 184 0.99 5.70 12.00
C ALA A 184 2.00 5.78 10.83
N PHE A 185 1.57 5.60 9.59
CA PHE A 185 2.37 5.86 8.40
C PHE A 185 2.85 7.31 8.35
N ASN A 186 2.02 8.23 8.81
CA ASN A 186 2.32 9.66 8.81
C ASN A 186 3.35 10.02 9.88
N ASP A 187 3.35 9.29 11.02
CA ASP A 187 4.35 9.45 12.08
C ASP A 187 5.72 8.91 11.63
N ALA A 188 5.73 7.96 10.68
CA ALA A 188 6.94 7.41 10.07
C ALA A 188 7.44 8.21 8.86
N THR A 189 6.72 9.25 8.43
CA THR A 189 7.16 10.13 7.35
C THR A 189 8.25 11.05 7.89
N ASP A 190 9.45 10.96 7.30
CA ASP A 190 10.54 11.85 7.67
C ASP A 190 10.27 13.26 7.11
N PHE A 191 9.93 14.18 8.02
CA PHE A 191 9.68 15.59 7.70
C PHE A 191 10.90 16.49 7.93
N ASP A 192 11.99 15.96 8.47
CA ASP A 192 13.18 16.76 8.85
C ASP A 192 14.16 16.96 7.70
N LEU A 193 13.82 16.46 6.50
CA LEU A 193 14.65 16.60 5.30
C LEU A 193 14.59 17.99 4.63
N VAL A 194 13.81 18.92 5.17
CA VAL A 194 13.72 20.29 4.70
C VAL A 194 14.25 21.21 5.81
N ARG A 195 15.56 21.43 5.83
CA ARG A 195 16.22 22.34 6.79
C ARG A 195 16.84 23.49 6.02
N ASP A 196 16.59 24.73 6.45
CA ASP A 196 17.20 25.96 5.96
C ASP A 196 17.26 26.11 4.42
N SER A 197 16.21 25.68 3.76
CA SER A 197 16.18 25.55 2.32
C SER A 197 15.58 26.76 1.63
N HIS A 198 15.93 26.92 0.34
CA HIS A 198 15.24 27.82 -0.57
C HIS A 198 13.72 27.62 -0.61
N TYR A 199 13.26 26.42 -0.24
CA TYR A 199 11.86 26.03 -0.22
C TYR A 199 11.19 26.14 1.15
N GLY A 200 11.89 26.52 2.21
CA GLY A 200 11.48 26.40 3.62
C GLY A 200 10.04 26.83 3.89
N GLU A 201 9.66 28.05 3.49
CA GLU A 201 8.28 28.52 3.71
C GLU A 201 7.23 27.74 2.91
N ARG A 202 7.53 27.39 1.64
CA ARG A 202 6.59 26.62 0.80
C ARG A 202 6.44 25.20 1.29
N ALA A 203 7.53 24.58 1.71
CA ALA A 203 7.52 23.27 2.31
C ALA A 203 6.75 23.27 3.64
N ALA A 204 6.95 24.28 4.49
CA ALA A 204 6.22 24.42 5.75
C ALA A 204 4.70 24.57 5.52
N ARG A 205 4.29 25.40 4.55
CA ARG A 205 2.86 25.51 4.18
C ARG A 205 2.29 24.18 3.67
N SER A 206 3.00 23.51 2.78
CA SER A 206 2.58 22.19 2.26
C SER A 206 2.44 21.17 3.38
N ARG A 207 3.42 21.10 4.30
CA ARG A 207 3.37 20.25 5.50
C ARG A 207 2.14 20.54 6.35
N GLN A 208 1.85 21.81 6.66
CA GLN A 208 0.67 22.19 7.44
C GLN A 208 -0.65 21.75 6.77
N VAL A 209 -0.73 21.83 5.45
CA VAL A 209 -1.91 21.36 4.70
C VAL A 209 -2.06 19.85 4.86
N ILE A 210 -0.97 19.10 4.70
CA ILE A 210 -0.96 17.64 4.89
C ILE A 210 -1.40 17.28 6.31
N GLU A 211 -0.80 17.90 7.34
CA GLU A 211 -1.11 17.63 8.75
C GLU A 211 -2.59 17.93 9.07
N ARG A 212 -3.14 19.04 8.59
CA ARG A 212 -4.56 19.38 8.77
C ARG A 212 -5.50 18.40 8.06
N SER A 213 -5.12 17.96 6.86
CA SER A 213 -5.89 16.97 6.11
C SER A 213 -5.91 15.63 6.83
N LEU A 214 -4.75 15.17 7.30
CA LEU A 214 -4.59 13.93 8.05
C LEU A 214 -5.36 13.93 9.39
N ALA A 215 -5.38 15.07 10.10
CA ALA A 215 -6.14 15.20 11.35
C ALA A 215 -7.65 14.96 11.16
N ARG A 216 -8.17 15.27 9.96
CA ARG A 216 -9.58 15.10 9.60
C ARG A 216 -9.84 13.82 8.80
N ALA A 217 -8.79 13.12 8.41
CA ALA A 217 -8.88 11.93 7.58
C ALA A 217 -9.56 10.77 8.34
N PRO A 218 -10.30 9.91 7.61
CA PRO A 218 -10.85 8.70 8.18
C PRO A 218 -9.77 7.72 8.59
N GLY A 219 -10.10 6.79 9.49
CA GLY A 219 -9.22 5.71 9.90
C GLY A 219 -8.98 4.67 8.80
N PRO A 220 -8.01 3.76 9.01
CA PRO A 220 -7.62 2.76 8.02
C PRO A 220 -8.72 1.72 7.72
N GLU A 221 -9.76 1.62 8.52
CA GLU A 221 -10.85 0.65 8.38
C GLU A 221 -11.60 0.80 7.04
N ILE A 222 -11.68 2.03 6.50
CA ILE A 222 -12.33 2.24 5.20
C ILE A 222 -11.52 1.60 4.07
N VAL A 223 -10.18 1.59 4.19
CA VAL A 223 -9.29 0.95 3.22
C VAL A 223 -9.34 -0.56 3.39
N ALA A 224 -9.32 -1.05 4.63
CA ALA A 224 -9.49 -2.48 4.94
C ALA A 224 -10.79 -3.04 4.34
N ARG A 225 -11.91 -2.30 4.44
CA ARG A 225 -13.18 -2.70 3.79
C ARG A 225 -13.08 -2.73 2.25
N ALA A 226 -12.33 -1.84 1.64
CA ALA A 226 -12.11 -1.85 0.19
C ALA A 226 -11.24 -3.05 -0.22
N ILE A 227 -10.21 -3.38 0.55
CA ILE A 227 -9.37 -4.57 0.36
C ILE A 227 -10.22 -5.83 0.49
N LEU A 228 -10.98 -5.98 1.58
CA LEU A 228 -11.87 -7.13 1.77
C LEU A 228 -12.79 -7.29 0.55
N ARG A 229 -13.42 -6.20 0.08
CA ARG A 229 -14.28 -6.24 -1.10
C ARG A 229 -13.53 -6.70 -2.36
N ALA A 230 -12.31 -6.24 -2.57
CA ALA A 230 -11.47 -6.65 -3.69
C ALA A 230 -11.14 -8.15 -3.62
N LEU A 231 -10.89 -8.68 -2.42
CA LEU A 231 -10.54 -10.08 -2.21
C LEU A 231 -11.75 -11.03 -2.28
N THR A 232 -12.96 -10.57 -1.93
CA THR A 232 -14.16 -11.44 -1.85
C THR A 232 -15.09 -11.35 -3.06
N THR A 233 -14.98 -10.30 -3.87
CA THR A 233 -15.83 -10.13 -5.06
C THR A 233 -15.39 -11.10 -6.17
N ARG A 234 -16.36 -11.75 -6.82
CA ARG A 234 -16.09 -12.67 -7.94
C ARG A 234 -15.35 -11.98 -9.09
N ASN A 235 -15.82 -10.81 -9.52
CA ASN A 235 -15.18 -9.97 -10.53
C ASN A 235 -14.80 -8.62 -9.90
N PRO A 236 -13.64 -8.53 -9.21
CA PRO A 236 -13.22 -7.30 -8.57
C PRO A 236 -12.87 -6.22 -9.61
N ARG A 237 -13.08 -4.98 -9.23
CA ARG A 237 -12.60 -3.86 -10.03
C ARG A 237 -11.08 -3.84 -10.04
N ILE A 238 -10.48 -3.41 -11.14
CA ILE A 238 -9.03 -3.20 -11.18
C ILE A 238 -8.59 -2.08 -10.22
N ARG A 239 -9.47 -1.10 -9.93
CA ARG A 239 -9.14 0.04 -9.08
C ARG A 239 -10.25 0.34 -8.06
N TYR A 240 -9.83 0.54 -6.81
CA TYR A 240 -10.67 0.98 -5.69
C TYR A 240 -10.12 2.27 -5.12
N THR A 241 -10.63 3.42 -5.55
CA THR A 241 -10.31 4.72 -4.96
C THR A 241 -11.07 4.89 -3.66
N VAL A 242 -10.37 5.10 -2.56
CA VAL A 242 -10.90 5.12 -1.20
C VAL A 242 -10.79 6.50 -0.57
N GLY A 243 -11.89 7.00 -0.06
CA GLY A 243 -12.06 8.37 0.46
C GLY A 243 -12.93 9.22 -0.46
N ARG A 244 -13.70 10.15 0.13
CA ARG A 244 -14.61 11.02 -0.64
C ARG A 244 -13.83 11.99 -1.51
N GLU A 245 -12.85 12.65 -0.93
CA GLU A 245 -11.97 13.61 -1.63
C GLU A 245 -11.15 12.91 -2.71
N ALA A 246 -10.60 11.72 -2.42
CA ALA A 246 -9.86 10.94 -3.40
C ALA A 246 -10.69 10.61 -4.64
N ARG A 247 -11.97 10.25 -4.46
CA ARG A 247 -12.89 9.99 -5.59
C ARG A 247 -13.14 11.24 -6.41
N LEU A 248 -13.34 12.39 -5.75
CA LEU A 248 -13.54 13.66 -6.43
C LEU A 248 -12.30 14.05 -7.25
N VAL A 249 -11.12 14.00 -6.65
CA VAL A 249 -9.85 14.30 -7.34
C VAL A 249 -9.61 13.34 -8.50
N SER A 250 -9.84 12.04 -8.28
CA SER A 250 -9.69 11.01 -9.32
C SER A 250 -10.65 11.23 -10.49
N PHE A 251 -11.89 11.66 -10.22
CA PHE A 251 -12.87 12.00 -11.25
C PHE A 251 -12.48 13.29 -11.98
N ALA A 252 -12.15 14.34 -11.25
CA ALA A 252 -11.78 15.63 -11.81
C ALA A 252 -10.54 15.50 -12.73
N LYS A 253 -9.52 14.74 -12.31
CA LYS A 253 -8.29 14.53 -13.12
C LYS A 253 -8.57 13.87 -14.48
N ARG A 254 -9.66 13.15 -14.64
CA ARG A 254 -10.02 12.55 -15.94
C ARG A 254 -10.42 13.59 -16.99
N TRP A 255 -10.94 14.74 -16.56
CA TRP A 255 -11.53 15.74 -17.43
C TRP A 255 -10.79 17.08 -17.44
N LEU A 256 -10.01 17.35 -16.39
CA LEU A 256 -9.28 18.61 -16.25
C LEU A 256 -8.00 18.59 -17.11
N PRO A 257 -7.74 19.66 -17.89
CA PRO A 257 -6.43 19.87 -18.51
C PRO A 257 -5.33 19.86 -17.45
N GLU A 258 -4.19 19.27 -17.76
CA GLU A 258 -3.10 19.06 -16.82
C GLU A 258 -2.63 20.36 -16.14
N ARG A 259 -2.48 21.44 -16.92
CA ARG A 259 -2.11 22.77 -16.39
C ARG A 259 -3.07 23.27 -15.32
N LEU A 260 -4.37 23.06 -15.48
CA LEU A 260 -5.39 23.45 -14.51
C LEU A 260 -5.33 22.55 -13.27
N GLY A 261 -5.16 21.25 -13.46
CA GLY A 261 -4.97 20.30 -12.37
C GLY A 261 -3.76 20.67 -11.50
N LEU A 262 -2.62 20.95 -12.11
CA LEU A 262 -1.40 21.38 -11.39
C LEU A 262 -1.58 22.74 -10.67
N ARG A 263 -2.33 23.69 -11.27
CA ARG A 263 -2.66 24.97 -10.60
C ARG A 263 -3.52 24.76 -9.36
N LEU A 264 -4.49 23.85 -9.42
CA LEU A 264 -5.34 23.51 -8.27
C LEU A 264 -4.54 22.84 -7.16
N ILE A 265 -3.64 21.91 -7.50
CA ILE A 265 -2.72 21.28 -6.54
C ILE A 265 -1.85 22.34 -5.86
N ARG A 266 -1.20 23.23 -6.63
CA ARG A 266 -0.38 24.31 -6.06
C ARG A 266 -1.18 25.18 -5.09
N ARG A 267 -2.39 25.61 -5.48
CA ARG A 267 -3.26 26.41 -4.63
C ARG A 267 -3.67 25.67 -3.36
N HIS A 268 -3.95 24.38 -3.46
CA HIS A 268 -4.34 23.54 -2.32
C HIS A 268 -3.22 23.42 -1.29
N PHE A 269 -1.99 23.17 -1.75
CA PHE A 269 -0.81 23.00 -0.88
C PHE A 269 -0.11 24.32 -0.52
N GLY A 270 -0.55 25.46 -1.05
CA GLY A 270 0.06 26.77 -0.76
C GLY A 270 1.46 26.96 -1.35
N VAL A 271 1.76 26.36 -2.51
CA VAL A 271 3.07 26.36 -3.16
C VAL A 271 3.02 27.02 -4.54
#